data_373d4a1d3c324955b558a6a63babfed2
#
_entry.id   373d4a1d3c324955b558a6a63babfed2
#
_cell.length_a   1.000
_cell.length_b   1.000
_cell.length_c   1.000
_cell.angle_alpha   90.00
_cell.angle_beta   90.00
_cell.angle_gamma   90.00
#
_symmetry.space_group_name_H-M   'P 1'
#
loop_
_entity.id
_entity.type
_entity.pdbx_description
1 polymer ?
#
loop_
_entity_poly.entity_id
_entity_poly.type
_entity_poly.pdbx_seq_one_letter_code
_entity_poly.pdbx_strand_id
1 'polypeptide(L)'
;WGGLTAKLHGDPGVPMISCSIFDQSYTRALCDLGSSINIMPKVIFEQLQYPALSQTRMFVQLADSTVRHPEGIVENIYVRIRNCFVLADFVVLNMDGDLGLDLILGRPFLNSVKARIDVGSR
;
A
#
# COMPACT_ATOMS: atom_id res chain seq x y z
N TRP A 1 -10.58 -18.76 5.74
CA TRP A 1 -9.91 -17.51 6.11
C TRP A 1 -10.92 -16.40 6.28
N GLY A 2 -11.18 -16.05 7.51
CA GLY A 2 -12.35 -15.26 7.89
C GLY A 2 -12.22 -13.75 7.72
N GLY A 3 -11.43 -13.26 6.83
CA GLY A 3 -11.34 -11.84 6.61
C GLY A 3 -10.36 -11.15 7.55
N LEU A 4 -9.31 -10.61 7.02
CA LEU A 4 -8.40 -9.75 7.74
C LEU A 4 -8.96 -8.33 7.69
N THR A 5 -9.07 -7.69 8.85
CA THR A 5 -9.49 -6.30 8.92
C THR A 5 -8.26 -5.43 9.14
N ALA A 6 -8.05 -4.48 8.26
CA ALA A 6 -7.01 -3.48 8.41
C ALA A 6 -7.63 -2.13 8.68
N LYS A 7 -7.10 -1.41 9.65
CA LYS A 7 -7.54 -0.05 9.97
C LYS A 7 -6.61 0.96 9.35
N LEU A 8 -7.19 1.94 8.67
CA LEU A 8 -6.46 3.10 8.19
C LEU A 8 -6.58 4.20 9.24
N HIS A 9 -5.46 4.67 9.72
CA HIS A 9 -5.40 5.74 10.70
C HIS A 9 -4.99 7.03 10.00
N GLY A 10 -5.89 8.00 9.96
CA GLY A 10 -5.59 9.33 9.48
C GLY A 10 -4.89 10.14 10.56
N ASP A 11 -3.69 9.73 10.96
CA ASP A 11 -2.97 10.37 12.04
C ASP A 11 -2.13 11.53 11.51
N PRO A 12 -2.40 12.77 11.94
CA PRO A 12 -1.60 13.92 11.51
C PRO A 12 -0.20 13.83 12.14
N GLY A 13 0.77 13.45 11.42
CA GLY A 13 2.13 13.20 11.89
C GLY A 13 2.71 11.94 11.31
N VAL A 14 1.89 11.16 10.63
CA VAL A 14 2.39 10.00 9.89
C VAL A 14 3.14 10.51 8.66
N PRO A 15 4.39 10.07 8.46
CA PRO A 15 5.20 10.59 7.36
C PRO A 15 4.70 10.14 6.00
N MET A 16 4.74 11.06 5.05
CA MET A 16 4.58 10.73 3.65
C MET A 16 5.93 10.68 2.99
N ILE A 17 6.12 9.72 2.10
CA ILE A 17 7.36 9.55 1.36
C ILE A 17 7.08 9.52 -0.14
N SER A 18 8.15 9.69 -0.91
CA SER A 18 8.10 9.53 -2.36
C SER A 18 8.60 8.15 -2.72
N CYS A 19 7.95 7.52 -3.68
CA CYS A 19 8.36 6.24 -4.22
C CYS A 19 8.02 6.17 -5.71
N SER A 20 8.52 5.13 -6.37
CA SER A 20 8.21 4.89 -7.78
C SER A 20 7.76 3.44 -7.96
N ILE A 21 6.79 3.25 -8.85
CA ILE A 21 6.37 1.93 -9.31
C ILE A 21 6.45 1.98 -10.83
N PHE A 22 7.26 1.10 -11.41
CA PHE A 22 7.63 1.16 -12.83
C PHE A 22 8.20 2.56 -13.13
N ASP A 23 7.66 3.26 -14.11
CA ASP A 23 8.09 4.61 -14.49
C ASP A 23 7.27 5.71 -13.83
N GLN A 24 6.36 5.36 -12.92
CA GLN A 24 5.47 6.32 -12.28
C GLN A 24 6.01 6.71 -10.91
N SER A 25 6.06 8.01 -10.66
CA SER A 25 6.46 8.56 -9.36
C SER A 25 5.24 8.94 -8.54
N TYR A 26 5.27 8.59 -7.27
CA TYR A 26 4.21 8.88 -6.32
C TYR A 26 4.81 9.61 -5.12
N THR A 27 4.31 10.81 -4.86
CA THR A 27 4.86 11.68 -3.81
C THR A 27 4.04 11.64 -2.51
N ARG A 28 2.90 10.95 -2.54
CA ARG A 28 1.98 10.93 -1.41
C ARG A 28 1.76 9.49 -0.93
N ALA A 29 2.84 8.79 -0.66
CA ALA A 29 2.78 7.45 -0.07
C ALA A 29 2.82 7.58 1.44
N LEU A 30 1.72 7.23 2.08
CA LEU A 30 1.56 7.31 3.53
C LEU A 30 2.18 6.09 4.19
N CYS A 31 3.12 6.31 5.12
CA CYS A 31 3.70 5.23 5.92
C CYS A 31 2.85 5.04 7.17
N ASP A 32 2.10 3.95 7.24
CA ASP A 32 1.14 3.70 8.32
C ASP A 32 1.46 2.40 9.05
N LEU A 33 2.13 2.53 10.22
CA LEU A 33 2.46 1.40 11.06
C LEU A 33 1.22 0.76 11.72
N GLY A 34 0.10 1.47 11.73
CA GLY A 34 -1.17 0.93 12.20
C GLY A 34 -1.85 0.02 11.19
N SER A 35 -1.41 0.05 9.93
CA SER A 35 -1.99 -0.80 8.90
C SER A 35 -1.25 -2.12 8.80
N SER A 36 -1.99 -3.22 8.81
CA SER A 36 -1.45 -4.58 8.64
C SER A 36 -1.27 -4.96 7.17
N ILE A 37 -1.67 -4.10 6.24
CA ILE A 37 -1.58 -4.33 4.80
C ILE A 37 -1.10 -3.08 4.09
N ASN A 38 -0.59 -3.28 2.88
CA ASN A 38 -0.33 -2.18 1.95
C ASN A 38 -1.58 -1.98 1.09
N ILE A 39 -1.93 -0.74 0.82
CA ILE A 39 -3.14 -0.42 0.05
C ILE A 39 -2.79 0.41 -1.16
N MET A 40 -3.33 0.02 -2.29
CA MET A 40 -3.24 0.75 -3.54
C MET A 40 -4.65 1.19 -3.95
N PRO A 41 -4.92 2.49 -4.03
CA PRO A 41 -6.20 2.95 -4.58
C PRO A 41 -6.40 2.41 -5.99
N LYS A 42 -7.64 2.09 -6.32
CA LYS A 42 -7.98 1.53 -7.63
C LYS A 42 -7.51 2.41 -8.78
N VAL A 43 -7.60 3.73 -8.61
CA VAL A 43 -7.17 4.68 -9.65
C VAL A 43 -5.67 4.54 -9.95
N ILE A 44 -4.87 4.27 -8.94
CA ILE A 44 -3.42 4.05 -9.12
C ILE A 44 -3.18 2.71 -9.82
N PHE A 45 -3.89 1.66 -9.40
CA PHE A 45 -3.79 0.35 -10.02
C PHE A 45 -4.10 0.41 -11.52
N GLU A 46 -5.14 1.16 -11.89
CA GLU A 46 -5.52 1.33 -13.29
C GLU A 46 -4.44 2.06 -14.10
N GLN A 47 -3.75 3.03 -13.49
CA GLN A 47 -2.66 3.75 -14.13
C GLN A 47 -1.47 2.85 -14.44
N LEU A 48 -1.23 1.85 -13.62
CA LEU A 48 -0.10 0.94 -13.79
C LEU A 48 -0.32 -0.07 -14.90
N GLN A 49 -1.56 -0.28 -15.31
CA GLN A 49 -1.93 -1.27 -16.32
C GLN A 49 -1.41 -2.68 -15.98
N TYR A 50 -1.33 -3.00 -14.70
CA TYR A 50 -0.88 -4.30 -14.24
C TYR A 50 -1.99 -5.33 -14.45
N PRO A 51 -1.70 -6.44 -15.14
CA PRO A 51 -2.77 -7.32 -15.61
C PRO A 51 -3.34 -8.26 -14.57
N ALA A 52 -2.61 -8.56 -13.51
CA ALA A 52 -2.98 -9.64 -12.60
C ALA A 52 -3.53 -9.11 -11.29
N LEU A 53 -4.79 -9.38 -11.06
CA LEU A 53 -5.46 -9.05 -9.80
C LEU A 53 -6.07 -10.33 -9.25
N SER A 54 -5.62 -10.77 -8.08
CA SER A 54 -6.13 -11.96 -7.42
C SER A 54 -7.32 -11.60 -6.54
N GLN A 55 -8.31 -12.48 -6.49
CA GLN A 55 -9.45 -12.28 -5.61
C GLN A 55 -9.07 -12.50 -4.15
N THR A 56 -9.77 -11.84 -3.25
CA THR A 56 -9.55 -11.98 -1.81
C THR A 56 -10.87 -11.98 -1.06
N ARG A 57 -10.90 -12.65 0.09
CA ARG A 57 -12.03 -12.62 1.04
C ARG A 57 -11.82 -11.59 2.15
N MET A 58 -10.77 -10.80 2.03
CA MET A 58 -10.42 -9.78 3.00
C MET A 58 -11.45 -8.65 2.99
N PHE A 59 -11.68 -8.06 4.16
CA PHE A 59 -12.39 -6.80 4.31
C PHE A 59 -11.45 -5.77 4.90
N VAL A 60 -11.59 -4.53 4.46
CA VAL A 60 -10.78 -3.42 4.95
C VAL A 60 -11.68 -2.45 5.70
N GLN A 61 -11.35 -2.19 6.96
CA GLN A 61 -12.04 -1.20 7.77
C GLN A 61 -11.30 0.12 7.68
N LEU A 62 -12.03 1.17 7.29
CA LEU A 62 -11.49 2.52 7.20
C LEU A 62 -11.57 3.23 8.55
N ALA A 63 -10.91 4.40 8.64
CA ALA A 63 -10.86 5.16 9.87
C ALA A 63 -12.23 5.61 10.37
N ASP A 64 -13.20 5.80 9.45
CA ASP A 64 -14.58 6.16 9.76
C ASP A 64 -15.45 4.95 10.17
N SER A 65 -14.83 3.80 10.39
CA SER A 65 -15.45 2.52 10.75
C SER A 65 -16.25 1.86 9.62
N THR A 66 -16.27 2.42 8.43
CA THR A 66 -16.88 1.75 7.28
C THR A 66 -15.99 0.58 6.85
N VAL A 67 -16.63 -0.48 6.37
CA VAL A 67 -15.94 -1.69 5.91
C VAL A 67 -16.14 -1.81 4.40
N ARG A 68 -15.06 -2.04 3.68
CA ARG A 68 -15.08 -2.17 2.23
C ARG A 68 -14.49 -3.50 1.80
N HIS A 69 -15.07 -4.06 0.76
CA HIS A 69 -14.52 -5.24 0.09
C HIS A 69 -13.54 -4.79 -1.00
N PRO A 70 -12.29 -5.24 -0.97
CA PRO A 70 -11.31 -4.84 -1.99
C PRO A 70 -11.67 -5.37 -3.38
N GLU A 71 -11.12 -4.71 -4.39
CA GLU A 71 -11.17 -5.21 -5.77
C GLU A 71 -10.34 -6.49 -5.91
N GLY A 72 -9.29 -6.62 -5.14
CA GLY A 72 -8.41 -7.77 -5.14
C GLY A 72 -7.05 -7.42 -4.60
N ILE A 73 -6.09 -8.33 -4.84
CA ILE A 73 -4.69 -8.16 -4.43
C ILE A 73 -3.81 -8.21 -5.66
N VAL A 74 -2.93 -7.24 -5.80
CA VAL A 74 -1.87 -7.26 -6.80
C VAL A 74 -0.57 -7.64 -6.11
N GLU A 75 0.11 -8.66 -6.62
CA GLU A 75 1.26 -9.27 -5.96
C GLU A 75 2.55 -8.92 -6.66
N ASN A 76 3.64 -8.92 -5.88
CA ASN A 76 5.01 -8.81 -6.39
C ASN A 76 5.25 -7.52 -7.19
N ILE A 77 4.81 -6.42 -6.63
CA ILE A 77 5.07 -5.11 -7.21
C ILE A 77 6.41 -4.59 -6.70
N TYR A 78 7.31 -4.26 -7.62
CA TYR A 78 8.55 -3.61 -7.26
C TYR A 78 8.30 -2.14 -6.96
N VAL A 79 8.57 -1.75 -5.73
CA VAL A 79 8.49 -0.35 -5.29
C VAL A 79 9.90 0.14 -5.05
N ARG A 80 10.26 1.23 -5.69
CA ARG A 80 11.56 1.85 -5.50
C ARG A 80 11.46 3.02 -4.54
N ILE A 81 12.29 2.98 -3.50
CA ILE A 81 12.49 4.10 -2.58
C ILE A 81 13.97 4.42 -2.58
N ARG A 82 14.33 5.61 -3.06
CA ARG A 82 15.71 6.01 -3.24
C ARG A 82 16.46 4.96 -4.08
N ASN A 83 17.43 4.26 -3.50
CA ASN A 83 18.21 3.23 -4.18
C ASN A 83 17.78 1.81 -3.81
N CYS A 84 16.69 1.67 -3.09
CA CYS A 84 16.16 0.38 -2.67
C CYS A 84 14.97 -0.02 -3.51
N PHE A 85 14.94 -1.30 -3.91
CA PHE A 85 13.76 -1.92 -4.51
C PHE A 85 13.19 -2.92 -3.52
N VAL A 86 11.89 -2.85 -3.30
CA VAL A 86 11.18 -3.75 -2.40
C VAL A 86 10.02 -4.37 -3.15
N LEU A 87 9.91 -5.69 -3.10
CA LEU A 87 8.73 -6.39 -3.61
C LEU A 87 7.62 -6.28 -2.58
N ALA A 88 6.45 -5.87 -3.02
CA ALA A 88 5.31 -5.70 -2.13
C ALA A 88 4.02 -6.16 -2.78
N ASP A 89 3.12 -6.70 -1.96
CA ASP A 89 1.76 -6.99 -2.35
C ASP A 89 0.87 -5.86 -1.88
N PHE A 90 -0.10 -5.48 -2.71
CA PHE A 90 -1.03 -4.41 -2.40
C PHE A 90 -2.46 -4.90 -2.48
N VAL A 91 -3.25 -4.51 -1.51
CA VAL A 91 -4.71 -4.65 -1.58
C VAL A 91 -5.23 -3.47 -2.38
N VAL A 92 -5.93 -3.75 -3.48
CA VAL A 92 -6.48 -2.72 -4.34
C VAL A 92 -7.89 -2.38 -3.85
N LEU A 93 -8.06 -1.13 -3.47
CA LEU A 93 -9.29 -0.66 -2.85
C LEU A 93 -9.87 0.50 -3.63
N ASN A 94 -11.17 0.42 -3.93
CA ASN A 94 -11.88 1.55 -4.53
C ASN A 94 -12.13 2.59 -3.44
N MET A 95 -11.39 3.67 -3.50
CA MET A 95 -11.51 4.76 -2.53
C MET A 95 -12.20 5.92 -3.22
N ASP A 96 -13.45 6.15 -2.85
CA ASP A 96 -14.25 7.19 -3.48
C ASP A 96 -13.62 8.56 -3.23
N GLY A 97 -13.33 9.27 -4.30
CA GLY A 97 -12.76 10.60 -4.24
C GLY A 97 -11.24 10.62 -4.03
N ASP A 98 -10.70 11.82 -4.04
CA ASP A 98 -9.26 12.04 -3.79
C ASP A 98 -9.03 12.19 -2.29
N LEU A 99 -8.32 11.23 -1.70
CA LEU A 99 -7.97 11.25 -0.28
C LEU A 99 -6.66 11.99 -0.01
N GLY A 100 -6.05 12.58 -1.02
CA GLY A 100 -4.73 13.18 -0.87
C GLY A 100 -3.62 12.14 -0.72
N LEU A 101 -3.89 10.89 -1.07
CA LEU A 101 -2.94 9.79 -0.96
C LEU A 101 -2.79 9.08 -2.30
N ASP A 102 -1.57 8.65 -2.59
CA ASP A 102 -1.29 7.79 -3.74
C ASP A 102 -1.24 6.31 -3.32
N LEU A 103 -0.61 6.03 -2.19
CA LEU A 103 -0.43 4.69 -1.66
C LEU A 103 -0.47 4.72 -0.14
N ILE A 104 -0.81 3.59 0.45
CA ILE A 104 -0.65 3.37 1.89
C ILE A 104 0.31 2.20 2.07
N LEU A 105 1.44 2.48 2.71
CA LEU A 105 2.50 1.52 2.96
C LEU A 105 2.39 1.07 4.42
N GLY A 106 1.90 -0.13 4.62
CA GLY A 106 1.70 -0.71 5.94
C GLY A 106 2.92 -1.45 6.46
N ARG A 107 2.74 -2.17 7.55
CA ARG A 107 3.83 -2.92 8.19
C ARG A 107 4.55 -3.89 7.26
N PRO A 108 3.87 -4.63 6.36
CA PRO A 108 4.60 -5.55 5.48
C PRO A 108 5.65 -4.85 4.63
N PHE A 109 5.32 -3.69 4.08
CA PHE A 109 6.25 -2.91 3.28
C PHE A 109 7.36 -2.31 4.14
N LEU A 110 6.99 -1.69 5.26
CA LEU A 110 7.94 -0.99 6.13
C LEU A 110 8.95 -1.97 6.72
N ASN A 111 8.52 -3.17 7.08
CA ASN A 111 9.41 -4.23 7.56
C ASN A 111 10.38 -4.68 6.47
N SER A 112 9.92 -4.79 5.24
CA SER A 112 10.78 -5.17 4.11
C SER A 112 11.83 -4.11 3.81
N VAL A 113 11.46 -2.83 3.88
CA VAL A 113 12.42 -1.73 3.70
C VAL A 113 13.47 -1.75 4.80
N LYS A 114 13.05 -1.94 6.06
CA LYS A 114 13.96 -2.01 7.19
C LYS A 114 14.96 -3.16 7.03
N ALA A 115 14.48 -4.33 6.63
CA ALA A 115 15.36 -5.48 6.41
C ALA A 115 16.39 -5.21 5.31
N ARG A 116 15.99 -4.56 4.23
CA ARG A 116 16.89 -4.18 3.13
C ARG A 116 17.96 -3.20 3.59
N ILE A 117 17.58 -2.20 4.36
CA ILE A 117 18.51 -1.20 4.88
C ILE A 117 19.50 -1.85 5.82
N ASP A 118 19.05 -2.72 6.71
CA ASP A 118 19.91 -3.42 7.67
C ASP A 118 20.95 -4.29 6.95
N VAL A 119 20.55 -4.97 5.88
CA VAL A 119 21.48 -5.76 5.07
C VAL A 119 22.44 -4.87 4.30
N GLY A 120 21.95 -3.76 3.74
CA GLY A 120 22.74 -2.83 2.94
C GLY A 120 23.75 -2.02 3.74
N SER A 121 23.58 -1.93 5.05
CA SER A 121 24.47 -1.13 5.91
C SER A 121 25.68 -1.92 6.44
N ARG A 122 25.87 -3.11 5.98
CA ARG A 122 27.03 -3.95 6.34
C ARG A 122 28.22 -3.73 5.42
#